data_c9c784a2f19691d491a05913fd732200
#
_entry.id   c9c784a2f19691d491a05913fd732200
#
_cell.length_a   1.000
_cell.length_b   1.000
_cell.length_c   1.000
_cell.angle_alpha   90.00
_cell.angle_beta   90.00
_cell.angle_gamma   90.00
#
_symmetry.space_group_name_H-M   'P 1'
#
loop_
_entity.id
_entity.type
_entity.pdbx_description
1 polymer ?
#
loop_
_entity_poly.entity_id
_entity_poly.type
_entity_poly.pdbx_seq_one_letter_code
_entity_poly.pdbx_strand_id
1 'polypeptide(L)'
;MDLSGRRKSTNVEDRRGKGGKIALGGGIGGALIAVLFALFTGGDPSEALQQLGSQQVGNTEYVATEQEKQFEDFALKILASTEDVWAAEFKRMGRTYTPPKLVLFHGSVQSGCGSASSAMGPFYCSADQCVYLDLDFFNEMPKSLGAGGDFAYAYVIAHEVGHHVEHLLGVLGEAHSQMARVSEAEKNKISVRIELLADFYAGVWGYHENKMFGSLEDGDLEEAINAAQKIGDDYLQKNARGYATPESFTHGTSAQRMRWLKKGLTTGDMSKGDTFSQSYNSL
;
A
#
# COMPACT_ATOMS: atom_id res chain seq x y z
N MET A 1 3.41 -10.86 14.59
CA MET A 1 3.62 -12.02 13.66
C MET A 1 4.94 -12.73 13.95
N ASP A 2 4.97 -14.06 13.97
CA ASP A 2 6.23 -14.82 14.03
C ASP A 2 6.75 -15.13 12.60
N LEU A 3 7.83 -14.46 12.22
CA LEU A 3 8.55 -14.68 10.97
C LEU A 3 9.91 -15.37 11.17
N SER A 4 10.11 -16.05 12.32
CA SER A 4 11.32 -16.79 12.61
C SER A 4 11.56 -17.90 11.58
N GLY A 5 12.78 -18.01 11.09
CA GLY A 5 13.15 -19.01 10.11
C GLY A 5 12.55 -18.85 8.70
N ARG A 6 11.80 -17.77 8.45
CA ARG A 6 11.23 -17.51 7.11
C ARG A 6 12.29 -17.08 6.12
N ARG A 7 12.14 -17.52 4.87
CA ARG A 7 12.98 -17.05 3.77
C ARG A 7 12.75 -15.57 3.49
N LYS A 8 13.74 -14.94 2.86
CA LYS A 8 13.61 -13.60 2.29
C LYS A 8 13.40 -13.69 0.78
N SER A 9 12.64 -12.76 0.23
CA SER A 9 12.55 -12.60 -1.22
C SER A 9 13.88 -12.10 -1.79
N THR A 10 14.18 -12.55 -2.98
CA THR A 10 15.28 -12.03 -3.82
C THR A 10 14.77 -11.09 -4.91
N ASN A 11 13.45 -10.91 -5.04
CA ASN A 11 12.82 -9.98 -5.98
C ASN A 11 12.86 -8.54 -5.46
N VAL A 12 14.05 -8.05 -5.14
CA VAL A 12 14.26 -6.73 -4.58
C VAL A 12 15.31 -5.94 -5.36
N GLU A 13 15.10 -4.64 -5.47
CA GLU A 13 16.07 -3.68 -5.97
C GLU A 13 16.24 -2.55 -4.96
N ASP A 14 17.45 -2.38 -4.44
CA ASP A 14 17.77 -1.29 -3.51
C ASP A 14 18.23 -0.05 -4.29
N ARG A 15 17.44 1.01 -4.22
CA ARG A 15 17.72 2.33 -4.80
C ARG A 15 18.01 3.40 -3.76
N ARG A 16 18.08 3.07 -2.46
CA ARG A 16 18.22 4.05 -1.37
C ARG A 16 19.47 4.93 -1.48
N GLY A 17 20.58 4.41 -1.98
CA GLY A 17 21.79 5.19 -2.23
C GLY A 17 21.86 5.89 -3.59
N LYS A 18 20.86 5.68 -4.46
CA LYS A 18 20.85 6.15 -5.86
C LYS A 18 19.83 7.27 -6.11
N GLY A 19 19.01 7.61 -5.11
CA GLY A 19 17.95 8.62 -5.22
C GLY A 19 18.52 10.03 -5.40
N GLY A 20 17.90 10.80 -6.28
CA GLY A 20 18.17 12.21 -6.45
C GLY A 20 17.92 12.97 -5.15
N LYS A 21 18.83 13.88 -4.84
CA LYS A 21 18.91 14.67 -3.61
C LYS A 21 17.67 15.52 -3.40
N ILE A 22 16.71 15.05 -2.65
CA ILE A 22 15.74 15.92 -1.96
C ILE A 22 15.80 15.54 -0.49
N ALA A 23 16.63 16.26 0.25
CA ALA A 23 16.64 16.16 1.69
C ALA A 23 15.57 17.07 2.25
N LEU A 24 14.54 16.49 2.75
CA LEU A 24 13.56 17.13 3.60
C LEU A 24 14.09 17.17 5.04
N GLY A 25 14.72 18.26 5.38
CA GLY A 25 14.99 18.63 6.77
C GLY A 25 13.73 19.20 7.40
N GLY A 26 12.85 18.33 7.81
CA GLY A 26 11.59 18.66 8.51
C GLY A 26 10.73 17.40 8.51
N GLY A 27 10.37 16.90 9.69
CA GLY A 27 9.79 15.56 9.90
C GLY A 27 8.89 15.08 8.78
N ILE A 28 9.19 13.91 8.26
CA ILE A 28 8.47 13.18 7.19
C ILE A 28 6.95 13.14 7.45
N GLY A 29 6.52 13.12 8.71
CA GLY A 29 5.13 13.17 9.10
C GLY A 29 4.34 14.36 8.58
N GLY A 30 4.94 15.55 8.53
CA GLY A 30 4.29 16.74 7.98
C GLY A 30 4.13 16.67 6.46
N ALA A 31 5.10 16.09 5.75
CA ALA A 31 5.07 15.92 4.31
C ALA A 31 4.05 14.84 3.89
N LEU A 32 4.00 13.72 4.61
CA LEU A 32 3.02 12.64 4.37
C LEU A 32 1.59 13.18 4.50
N ILE A 33 1.31 13.93 5.57
CA ILE A 33 0.01 14.56 5.78
C ILE A 33 -0.30 15.59 4.69
N ALA A 34 0.69 16.40 4.27
CA ALA A 34 0.48 17.44 3.26
C ALA A 34 0.19 16.86 1.88
N VAL A 35 0.84 15.77 1.48
CA VAL A 35 0.59 15.12 0.18
C VAL A 35 -0.69 14.29 0.20
N LEU A 36 -0.94 13.53 1.24
CA LEU A 36 -2.25 12.92 1.44
C LEU A 36 -3.35 13.99 1.43
N PHE A 37 -3.14 15.12 2.11
CA PHE A 37 -4.07 16.24 2.08
C PHE A 37 -4.27 16.81 0.67
N ALA A 38 -3.21 17.02 -0.12
CA ALA A 38 -3.32 17.51 -1.50
C ALA A 38 -4.08 16.52 -2.39
N LEU A 39 -3.79 15.21 -2.30
CA LEU A 39 -4.52 14.16 -3.02
C LEU A 39 -6.02 14.16 -2.65
N PHE A 40 -6.36 14.37 -1.37
CA PHE A 40 -7.73 14.37 -0.88
C PHE A 40 -8.50 15.69 -1.09
N THR A 41 -7.82 16.80 -1.35
CA THR A 41 -8.44 18.10 -1.61
C THR A 41 -8.60 18.42 -3.09
N GLY A 42 -8.09 17.54 -4.00
CA GLY A 42 -8.02 17.79 -5.43
C GLY A 42 -6.92 18.81 -5.79
N GLY A 43 -6.00 19.09 -4.87
CA GLY A 43 -4.80 19.88 -5.13
C GLY A 43 -3.73 19.09 -5.87
N ASP A 44 -2.82 19.80 -6.57
CA ASP A 44 -1.68 19.15 -7.21
C ASP A 44 -0.64 18.73 -6.15
N PRO A 45 -0.36 17.44 -6.00
CA PRO A 45 0.67 16.95 -5.07
C PRO A 45 2.05 17.54 -5.34
N SER A 46 2.34 17.92 -6.60
CA SER A 46 3.60 18.52 -6.99
C SER A 46 3.78 19.94 -6.46
N GLU A 47 2.72 20.72 -6.31
CA GLU A 47 2.76 22.06 -5.71
C GLU A 47 2.99 21.96 -4.19
N ALA A 48 2.36 21.02 -3.50
CA ALA A 48 2.59 20.77 -2.08
C ALA A 48 4.06 20.35 -1.81
N LEU A 49 4.66 19.56 -2.70
CA LEU A 49 6.07 19.16 -2.63
C LEU A 49 7.04 20.29 -2.96
N GLN A 50 6.73 21.18 -3.91
CA GLN A 50 7.59 22.33 -4.24
C GLN A 50 7.71 23.33 -3.07
N GLN A 51 6.66 23.50 -2.28
CA GLN A 51 6.71 24.36 -1.08
C GLN A 51 7.60 23.77 0.04
N LEU A 52 7.79 22.46 0.07
CA LEU A 52 8.63 21.75 1.05
C LEU A 52 10.10 21.60 0.59
N GLY A 53 10.39 21.79 -0.71
CA GLY A 53 11.58 21.28 -1.41
C GLY A 53 12.77 22.23 -1.62
N SER A 54 13.03 23.25 -0.81
CA SER A 54 14.16 24.18 -1.03
C SER A 54 15.31 24.08 -0.02
N GLN A 55 15.71 22.89 0.42
CA GLN A 55 16.96 22.75 1.18
C GLN A 55 17.95 21.80 0.51
N GLN A 56 19.11 22.34 0.20
CA GLN A 56 20.23 21.67 -0.45
C GLN A 56 20.99 20.78 0.56
N VAL A 57 21.11 19.47 0.30
CA VAL A 57 21.85 18.55 1.18
C VAL A 57 23.10 18.01 0.51
N GLY A 58 24.15 17.95 1.31
CA GLY A 58 25.47 17.49 0.95
C GLY A 58 25.52 16.01 0.53
N ASN A 59 26.58 15.65 -0.18
CA ASN A 59 26.86 14.32 -0.71
C ASN A 59 27.35 13.40 0.42
N THR A 60 26.43 12.89 1.27
CA THR A 60 26.75 11.81 2.23
C THR A 60 26.34 10.48 1.63
N GLU A 61 27.22 9.50 1.71
CA GLU A 61 26.93 8.11 1.35
C GLU A 61 25.79 7.61 2.24
N TYR A 62 24.76 7.02 1.64
CA TYR A 62 23.65 6.45 2.39
C TYR A 62 24.14 5.22 3.16
N VAL A 63 23.94 5.21 4.46
CA VAL A 63 24.22 4.07 5.34
C VAL A 63 22.93 3.73 6.09
N ALA A 64 22.39 2.55 5.83
CA ALA A 64 21.19 2.08 6.50
C ALA A 64 21.39 1.95 8.02
N THR A 65 20.47 2.49 8.79
CA THR A 65 20.43 2.33 10.26
C THR A 65 20.08 0.88 10.63
N GLU A 66 20.32 0.47 11.87
CA GLU A 66 19.94 -0.86 12.34
C GLU A 66 18.41 -1.06 12.30
N GLN A 67 17.63 -0.03 12.54
CA GLN A 67 16.17 -0.08 12.43
C GLN A 67 15.72 -0.28 10.98
N GLU A 68 16.31 0.42 10.02
CA GLU A 68 16.02 0.21 8.60
C GLU A 68 16.38 -1.20 8.13
N LYS A 69 17.48 -1.76 8.63
CA LYS A 69 17.85 -3.16 8.33
C LYS A 69 16.82 -4.15 8.89
N GLN A 70 16.26 -3.87 10.06
CA GLN A 70 15.18 -4.69 10.64
C GLN A 70 13.90 -4.59 9.80
N PHE A 71 13.50 -3.38 9.38
CA PHE A 71 12.36 -3.19 8.49
C PHE A 71 12.58 -3.81 7.11
N GLU A 72 13.80 -3.74 6.57
CA GLU A 72 14.16 -4.42 5.33
C GLU A 72 14.03 -5.94 5.47
N ASP A 73 14.61 -6.53 6.51
CA ASP A 73 14.50 -7.97 6.80
C ASP A 73 13.03 -8.40 6.87
N PHE A 74 12.23 -7.62 7.59
CA PHE A 74 10.80 -7.83 7.71
C PHE A 74 10.10 -7.74 6.34
N ALA A 75 10.29 -6.65 5.60
CA ALA A 75 9.65 -6.44 4.31
C ALA A 75 9.99 -7.54 3.29
N LEU A 76 11.25 -8.01 3.28
CA LEU A 76 11.68 -9.11 2.41
C LEU A 76 11.06 -10.46 2.80
N LYS A 77 10.79 -10.70 4.08
CA LYS A 77 10.09 -11.91 4.54
C LYS A 77 8.61 -11.85 4.18
N ILE A 78 7.96 -10.69 4.33
CA ILE A 78 6.55 -10.51 3.93
C ILE A 78 6.41 -10.65 2.41
N LEU A 79 7.31 -10.04 1.62
CA LEU A 79 7.29 -10.22 0.17
C LEU A 79 7.43 -11.69 -0.22
N ALA A 80 8.36 -12.43 0.42
CA ALA A 80 8.52 -13.86 0.20
C ALA A 80 7.25 -14.65 0.55
N SER A 81 6.58 -14.28 1.63
CA SER A 81 5.29 -14.86 2.02
C SER A 81 4.21 -14.61 0.96
N THR A 82 4.12 -13.38 0.45
CA THR A 82 3.15 -13.08 -0.64
C THR A 82 3.45 -13.90 -1.88
N GLU A 83 4.73 -14.12 -2.23
CA GLU A 83 5.13 -14.99 -3.35
C GLU A 83 4.63 -16.42 -3.16
N ASP A 84 4.82 -16.99 -1.97
CA ASP A 84 4.44 -18.38 -1.66
C ASP A 84 2.91 -18.56 -1.70
N VAL A 85 2.19 -17.65 -1.08
CA VAL A 85 0.72 -17.66 -1.04
C VAL A 85 0.14 -17.49 -2.44
N TRP A 86 0.55 -16.46 -3.18
CA TRP A 86 -0.03 -16.17 -4.49
C TRP A 86 0.38 -17.20 -5.55
N ALA A 87 1.58 -17.81 -5.45
CA ALA A 87 1.94 -18.93 -6.31
C ALA A 87 0.99 -20.12 -6.11
N ALA A 88 0.62 -20.43 -4.85
CA ALA A 88 -0.33 -21.50 -4.55
C ALA A 88 -1.74 -21.16 -5.05
N GLU A 89 -2.23 -19.91 -4.85
CA GLU A 89 -3.55 -19.48 -5.27
C GLU A 89 -3.69 -19.46 -6.80
N PHE A 90 -2.71 -18.91 -7.52
CA PHE A 90 -2.71 -18.90 -8.99
C PHE A 90 -2.66 -20.33 -9.55
N LYS A 91 -1.86 -21.21 -8.94
CA LYS A 91 -1.84 -22.64 -9.32
C LYS A 91 -3.20 -23.29 -9.15
N ARG A 92 -3.95 -22.98 -8.07
CA ARG A 92 -5.31 -23.49 -7.87
C ARG A 92 -6.27 -23.01 -8.96
N MET A 93 -6.06 -21.81 -9.50
CA MET A 93 -6.81 -21.27 -10.64
C MET A 93 -6.31 -21.76 -12.01
N GLY A 94 -5.32 -22.66 -12.06
CA GLY A 94 -4.69 -23.13 -13.30
C GLY A 94 -3.85 -22.06 -14.00
N ARG A 95 -3.35 -21.07 -13.25
CA ARG A 95 -2.55 -19.94 -13.74
C ARG A 95 -1.14 -19.96 -13.15
N THR A 96 -0.23 -19.20 -13.75
CA THR A 96 1.12 -18.99 -13.22
C THR A 96 1.18 -17.59 -12.58
N TYR A 97 1.73 -17.52 -11.37
CA TYR A 97 2.03 -16.28 -10.70
C TYR A 97 3.42 -15.79 -11.06
N THR A 98 3.55 -14.54 -11.45
CA THR A 98 4.83 -13.85 -11.60
C THR A 98 4.89 -12.79 -10.50
N PRO A 99 5.80 -12.89 -9.53
CA PRO A 99 5.84 -11.94 -8.40
C PRO A 99 6.28 -10.54 -8.86
N PRO A 100 5.83 -9.48 -8.16
CA PRO A 100 6.32 -8.14 -8.39
C PRO A 100 7.74 -7.98 -7.86
N LYS A 101 8.46 -6.98 -8.34
CA LYS A 101 9.72 -6.56 -7.73
C LYS A 101 9.43 -5.55 -6.62
N LEU A 102 10.10 -5.66 -5.48
CA LEU A 102 10.12 -4.62 -4.45
C LEU A 102 11.27 -3.66 -4.74
N VAL A 103 10.96 -2.37 -4.84
CA VAL A 103 11.96 -1.30 -4.96
C VAL A 103 12.03 -0.55 -3.65
N LEU A 104 13.15 -0.67 -2.94
CA LEU A 104 13.44 0.13 -1.75
C LEU A 104 14.05 1.45 -2.18
N PHE A 105 13.49 2.55 -1.69
CA PHE A 105 13.99 3.90 -2.01
C PHE A 105 13.99 4.78 -0.75
N HIS A 106 14.56 5.97 -0.86
CA HIS A 106 14.55 6.97 0.20
C HIS A 106 14.23 8.36 -0.38
N GLY A 107 13.23 9.00 0.18
CA GLY A 107 12.81 10.36 -0.17
C GLY A 107 12.06 10.45 -1.50
N SER A 108 12.68 10.12 -2.61
CA SER A 108 12.06 10.17 -3.94
C SER A 108 12.56 9.09 -4.87
N VAL A 109 11.70 8.68 -5.82
CA VAL A 109 12.02 7.63 -6.78
C VAL A 109 11.37 7.91 -8.14
N GLN A 110 12.02 7.48 -9.22
CA GLN A 110 11.43 7.40 -10.56
C GLN A 110 10.90 5.98 -10.79
N SER A 111 9.60 5.87 -11.07
CA SER A 111 8.92 4.64 -11.44
C SER A 111 8.48 4.67 -12.91
N GLY A 112 7.98 3.55 -13.42
CA GLY A 112 7.32 3.49 -14.72
C GLY A 112 6.02 4.31 -14.79
N CYS A 113 5.43 4.65 -13.64
CA CYS A 113 4.24 5.48 -13.52
C CYS A 113 4.54 6.97 -13.31
N GLY A 114 5.82 7.36 -13.27
CA GLY A 114 6.27 8.73 -13.03
C GLY A 114 7.11 8.87 -11.76
N SER A 115 7.42 10.12 -11.41
CA SER A 115 8.14 10.45 -10.18
C SER A 115 7.22 10.34 -8.97
N ALA A 116 7.73 9.76 -7.89
CA ALA A 116 7.04 9.64 -6.62
C ALA A 116 7.94 10.05 -5.46
N SER A 117 7.36 10.46 -4.33
CA SER A 117 8.08 10.76 -3.10
C SER A 117 7.58 9.85 -1.97
N SER A 118 8.41 9.68 -0.94
CA SER A 118 8.07 8.93 0.29
C SER A 118 6.81 9.48 0.99
N ALA A 119 6.48 10.76 0.77
CA ALA A 119 5.27 11.38 1.30
C ALA A 119 3.95 10.78 0.72
N MET A 120 4.02 10.09 -0.41
CA MET A 120 2.86 9.38 -1.01
C MET A 120 2.58 8.04 -0.33
N GLY A 121 3.49 7.56 0.53
CA GLY A 121 3.44 6.21 1.07
C GLY A 121 3.93 5.14 0.09
N PRO A 122 3.86 3.87 0.46
CA PRO A 122 4.08 2.74 -0.45
C PRO A 122 3.09 2.76 -1.61
N PHE A 123 3.51 2.26 -2.78
CA PHE A 123 2.61 2.17 -3.94
C PHE A 123 3.04 1.06 -4.89
N TYR A 124 2.07 0.55 -5.64
CA TYR A 124 2.30 -0.33 -6.78
C TYR A 124 2.22 0.43 -8.10
N CYS A 125 3.16 0.19 -9.00
CA CYS A 125 3.11 0.71 -10.37
C CYS A 125 2.89 -0.42 -11.38
N SER A 126 1.76 -0.39 -12.09
CA SER A 126 1.40 -1.41 -13.08
C SER A 126 2.24 -1.34 -14.36
N ALA A 127 2.85 -0.18 -14.67
CA ALA A 127 3.66 -0.01 -15.88
C ALA A 127 4.99 -0.76 -15.83
N ASP A 128 5.58 -0.90 -14.64
CA ASP A 128 6.83 -1.64 -14.42
C ASP A 128 6.68 -2.84 -13.47
N GLN A 129 5.47 -3.08 -12.97
CA GLN A 129 5.10 -4.18 -12.08
C GLN A 129 5.94 -4.23 -10.81
N CYS A 130 6.21 -3.06 -10.23
CA CYS A 130 7.01 -2.92 -9.04
C CYS A 130 6.17 -2.37 -7.87
N VAL A 131 6.43 -2.88 -6.68
CA VAL A 131 6.01 -2.29 -5.40
C VAL A 131 7.13 -1.37 -4.94
N TYR A 132 6.81 -0.15 -4.59
CA TYR A 132 7.76 0.87 -4.12
C TYR A 132 7.55 1.13 -2.64
N LEU A 133 8.62 1.09 -1.85
CA LEU A 133 8.57 1.23 -0.40
C LEU A 133 9.76 2.06 0.10
N ASP A 134 9.46 3.17 0.77
CA ASP A 134 10.40 3.83 1.66
C ASP A 134 10.20 3.27 3.08
N LEU A 135 11.25 2.68 3.65
CA LEU A 135 11.16 2.01 4.96
C LEU A 135 10.85 2.98 6.12
N ASP A 136 11.11 4.27 5.95
CA ASP A 136 10.72 5.30 6.92
C ASP A 136 9.20 5.39 7.11
N PHE A 137 8.42 4.91 6.14
CA PHE A 137 6.98 4.82 6.26
C PHE A 137 6.55 4.02 7.51
N PHE A 138 7.24 2.95 7.85
CA PHE A 138 6.94 2.14 9.04
C PHE A 138 7.25 2.87 10.36
N ASN A 139 8.19 3.79 10.33
CA ASN A 139 8.44 4.69 11.47
C ASN A 139 7.32 5.73 11.63
N GLU A 140 6.74 6.17 10.54
CA GLU A 140 5.75 7.26 10.51
C GLU A 140 4.31 6.77 10.73
N MET A 141 3.97 5.54 10.35
CA MET A 141 2.63 4.96 10.56
C MET A 141 2.12 5.11 11.99
N PRO A 142 2.85 4.67 13.04
CA PRO A 142 2.37 4.81 14.41
C PRO A 142 2.30 6.26 14.87
N LYS A 143 3.20 7.14 14.43
CA LYS A 143 3.27 8.54 14.85
C LYS A 143 2.19 9.39 14.18
N SER A 144 2.02 9.24 12.88
CA SER A 144 1.16 10.11 12.06
C SER A 144 -0.27 9.57 11.94
N LEU A 145 -0.45 8.25 11.90
CA LEU A 145 -1.74 7.61 11.70
C LEU A 145 -2.29 6.94 12.98
N GLY A 146 -1.44 6.75 14.01
CA GLY A 146 -1.81 5.96 15.19
C GLY A 146 -2.06 4.48 14.83
N ALA A 147 -1.42 4.00 13.77
CA ALA A 147 -1.48 2.62 13.30
C ALA A 147 -0.06 2.07 13.27
N GLY A 148 0.20 1.01 14.02
CA GLY A 148 1.51 0.37 14.12
C GLY A 148 1.31 -1.11 14.46
N GLY A 149 2.43 -1.81 14.52
CA GLY A 149 2.46 -3.25 14.69
C GLY A 149 2.96 -3.94 13.43
N ASP A 150 3.51 -5.12 13.61
CA ASP A 150 4.14 -5.83 12.48
C ASP A 150 3.10 -6.32 11.46
N PHE A 151 1.93 -6.74 11.89
CA PHE A 151 0.88 -7.13 10.95
C PHE A 151 0.22 -5.94 10.25
N ALA A 152 0.24 -4.73 10.85
CA ALA A 152 -0.16 -3.50 10.16
C ALA A 152 0.82 -3.19 9.00
N TYR A 153 2.13 -3.35 9.21
CA TYR A 153 3.14 -3.18 8.16
C TYR A 153 3.05 -4.26 7.08
N ALA A 154 2.82 -5.51 7.50
CA ALA A 154 2.59 -6.63 6.58
C ALA A 154 1.36 -6.41 5.69
N TYR A 155 0.26 -5.91 6.28
CA TYR A 155 -0.96 -5.56 5.54
C TYR A 155 -0.69 -4.53 4.44
N VAL A 156 0.09 -3.49 4.72
CA VAL A 156 0.42 -2.47 3.70
C VAL A 156 1.18 -3.11 2.52
N ILE A 157 2.21 -3.91 2.79
CA ILE A 157 2.94 -4.61 1.72
C ILE A 157 2.01 -5.54 0.94
N ALA A 158 1.16 -6.30 1.65
CA ALA A 158 0.22 -7.23 1.03
C ALA A 158 -0.86 -6.51 0.20
N HIS A 159 -1.25 -5.30 0.58
CA HIS A 159 -2.17 -4.44 -0.18
C HIS A 159 -1.55 -4.03 -1.51
N GLU A 160 -0.29 -3.56 -1.52
CA GLU A 160 0.40 -3.21 -2.76
C GLU A 160 0.60 -4.43 -3.68
N VAL A 161 0.88 -5.61 -3.09
CA VAL A 161 0.89 -6.88 -3.84
C VAL A 161 -0.53 -7.25 -4.31
N GLY A 162 -1.57 -6.86 -3.58
CA GLY A 162 -2.98 -6.98 -4.00
C GLY A 162 -3.24 -6.28 -5.33
N HIS A 163 -2.75 -5.06 -5.51
CA HIS A 163 -2.82 -4.35 -6.80
C HIS A 163 -2.05 -5.07 -7.91
N HIS A 164 -0.92 -5.72 -7.58
CA HIS A 164 -0.25 -6.57 -8.55
C HIS A 164 -1.09 -7.79 -8.95
N VAL A 165 -1.79 -8.40 -8.01
CA VAL A 165 -2.73 -9.50 -8.30
C VAL A 165 -3.86 -9.01 -9.20
N GLU A 166 -4.45 -7.83 -8.93
CA GLU A 166 -5.45 -7.21 -9.80
C GLU A 166 -4.92 -6.99 -11.22
N HIS A 167 -3.66 -6.54 -11.34
CA HIS A 167 -3.00 -6.38 -12.64
C HIS A 167 -2.91 -7.73 -13.38
N LEU A 168 -2.43 -8.78 -12.73
CA LEU A 168 -2.28 -10.12 -13.33
C LEU A 168 -3.63 -10.75 -13.69
N LEU A 169 -4.70 -10.42 -12.97
CA LEU A 169 -6.05 -10.87 -13.25
C LEU A 169 -6.76 -10.02 -14.33
N GLY A 170 -6.15 -8.90 -14.75
CA GLY A 170 -6.68 -7.98 -15.77
C GLY A 170 -7.63 -6.92 -15.22
N VAL A 171 -7.93 -6.94 -13.93
CA VAL A 171 -8.88 -6.02 -13.29
C VAL A 171 -8.42 -4.57 -13.39
N LEU A 172 -7.14 -4.28 -13.09
CA LEU A 172 -6.60 -2.92 -13.21
C LEU A 172 -6.69 -2.36 -14.62
N GLY A 173 -6.37 -3.17 -15.63
CA GLY A 173 -6.43 -2.74 -17.02
C GLY A 173 -7.85 -2.37 -17.47
N GLU A 174 -8.84 -3.18 -17.10
CA GLU A 174 -10.25 -2.92 -17.37
C GLU A 174 -10.74 -1.67 -16.63
N ALA A 175 -10.42 -1.56 -15.33
CA ALA A 175 -10.80 -0.41 -14.52
C ALA A 175 -10.21 0.90 -15.06
N HIS A 176 -8.93 0.95 -15.43
CA HIS A 176 -8.30 2.11 -16.03
C HIS A 176 -8.92 2.47 -17.39
N SER A 177 -9.30 1.47 -18.21
CA SER A 177 -10.01 1.68 -19.46
C SER A 177 -11.39 2.30 -19.25
N GLN A 178 -12.10 1.90 -18.19
CA GLN A 178 -13.38 2.51 -17.81
C GLN A 178 -13.19 3.94 -17.30
N MET A 179 -12.21 4.18 -16.43
CA MET A 179 -11.88 5.51 -15.90
C MET A 179 -11.61 6.54 -16.99
N ALA A 180 -10.99 6.13 -18.11
CA ALA A 180 -10.70 7.03 -19.23
C ALA A 180 -11.95 7.58 -19.95
N ARG A 181 -13.13 7.02 -19.69
CA ARG A 181 -14.39 7.29 -20.42
C ARG A 181 -15.51 7.88 -19.57
N VAL A 182 -15.28 8.11 -18.30
CA VAL A 182 -16.30 8.52 -17.34
C VAL A 182 -15.96 9.85 -16.67
N SER A 183 -16.93 10.44 -15.94
CA SER A 183 -16.71 11.64 -15.14
C SER A 183 -15.76 11.39 -13.98
N GLU A 184 -15.20 12.46 -13.40
CA GLU A 184 -14.30 12.37 -12.24
C GLU A 184 -14.96 11.65 -11.04
N ALA A 185 -16.23 11.96 -10.76
CA ALA A 185 -16.96 11.29 -9.70
C ALA A 185 -17.10 9.77 -9.91
N GLU A 186 -17.27 9.32 -11.16
CA GLU A 186 -17.30 7.90 -11.48
C GLU A 186 -15.90 7.27 -11.46
N LYS A 187 -14.85 8.00 -11.86
CA LYS A 187 -13.47 7.55 -11.69
C LYS A 187 -13.15 7.27 -10.23
N ASN A 188 -13.52 8.18 -9.33
CA ASN A 188 -13.33 8.02 -7.90
C ASN A 188 -14.01 6.75 -7.37
N LYS A 189 -15.23 6.46 -7.81
CA LYS A 189 -15.93 5.22 -7.44
C LYS A 189 -15.23 3.97 -7.97
N ILE A 190 -14.66 4.02 -9.17
CA ILE A 190 -13.89 2.92 -9.74
C ILE A 190 -12.60 2.75 -8.94
N SER A 191 -11.92 3.85 -8.57
CA SER A 191 -10.73 3.82 -7.71
C SER A 191 -11.05 3.13 -6.38
N VAL A 192 -12.12 3.54 -5.70
CA VAL A 192 -12.55 2.87 -4.45
C VAL A 192 -12.74 1.37 -4.64
N ARG A 193 -13.30 0.91 -5.76
CA ARG A 193 -13.50 -0.54 -6.01
C ARG A 193 -12.17 -1.29 -6.12
N ILE A 194 -11.17 -0.68 -6.77
CA ILE A 194 -9.80 -1.19 -6.86
C ILE A 194 -9.21 -1.31 -5.45
N GLU A 195 -9.25 -0.25 -4.68
CA GLU A 195 -8.69 -0.20 -3.33
C GLU A 195 -9.29 -1.24 -2.38
N LEU A 196 -10.61 -1.39 -2.42
CA LEU A 196 -11.31 -2.38 -1.61
C LEU A 196 -11.00 -3.81 -2.05
N LEU A 197 -10.73 -4.03 -3.34
CA LEU A 197 -10.31 -5.34 -3.83
C LEU A 197 -8.87 -5.66 -3.39
N ALA A 198 -7.97 -4.67 -3.38
CA ALA A 198 -6.63 -4.83 -2.86
C ALA A 198 -6.64 -5.13 -1.34
N ASP A 199 -7.50 -4.44 -0.56
CA ASP A 199 -7.72 -4.77 0.86
C ASP A 199 -8.23 -6.21 1.04
N PHE A 200 -9.15 -6.65 0.19
CA PHE A 200 -9.63 -8.03 0.21
C PHE A 200 -8.51 -9.02 -0.10
N TYR A 201 -7.68 -8.77 -1.11
CA TYR A 201 -6.55 -9.63 -1.45
C TYR A 201 -5.47 -9.64 -0.35
N ALA A 202 -5.22 -8.52 0.31
CA ALA A 202 -4.37 -8.50 1.50
C ALA A 202 -4.94 -9.40 2.61
N GLY A 203 -6.26 -9.39 2.79
CA GLY A 203 -6.94 -10.30 3.71
C GLY A 203 -6.85 -11.77 3.29
N VAL A 204 -7.02 -12.08 2.00
CA VAL A 204 -6.85 -13.45 1.46
C VAL A 204 -5.43 -13.94 1.70
N TRP A 205 -4.42 -13.09 1.46
CA TRP A 205 -3.03 -13.40 1.79
C TRP A 205 -2.88 -13.73 3.28
N GLY A 206 -3.36 -12.88 4.18
CA GLY A 206 -3.24 -13.10 5.63
C GLY A 206 -3.89 -14.42 6.10
N TYR A 207 -5.05 -14.78 5.54
CA TYR A 207 -5.70 -16.07 5.79
C TYR A 207 -4.80 -17.25 5.40
N HIS A 208 -4.26 -17.22 4.18
CA HIS A 208 -3.42 -18.32 3.67
C HIS A 208 -2.03 -18.32 4.30
N GLU A 209 -1.47 -17.17 4.62
CA GLU A 209 -0.22 -17.03 5.38
C GLU A 209 -0.34 -17.77 6.71
N ASN A 210 -1.39 -17.47 7.48
CA ASN A 210 -1.60 -18.15 8.75
C ASN A 210 -1.86 -19.66 8.58
N LYS A 211 -2.61 -20.04 7.56
CA LYS A 211 -2.91 -21.45 7.26
C LYS A 211 -1.66 -22.25 6.84
N MET A 212 -0.76 -21.64 6.11
CA MET A 212 0.46 -22.29 5.60
C MET A 212 1.58 -22.33 6.65
N PHE A 213 1.67 -21.30 7.48
CA PHE A 213 2.85 -21.07 8.31
C PHE A 213 2.56 -20.85 9.79
N GLY A 214 1.30 -20.57 10.18
CA GLY A 214 0.93 -20.35 11.58
C GLY A 214 1.59 -19.10 12.17
N SER A 215 1.83 -18.10 11.38
CA SER A 215 2.64 -16.93 11.75
C SER A 215 1.88 -15.82 12.47
N LEU A 216 0.54 -15.86 12.49
CA LEU A 216 -0.26 -14.84 13.17
C LEU A 216 -0.30 -15.10 14.68
N GLU A 217 -0.16 -14.02 15.42
CA GLU A 217 -0.19 -13.98 16.89
C GLU A 217 -1.43 -13.21 17.39
N ASP A 218 -1.69 -13.27 18.67
CA ASP A 218 -2.80 -12.53 19.29
C ASP A 218 -2.59 -11.02 19.13
N GLY A 219 -3.59 -10.32 18.57
CA GLY A 219 -3.55 -8.88 18.30
C GLY A 219 -3.22 -8.51 16.85
N ASP A 220 -2.63 -9.41 16.07
CA ASP A 220 -2.23 -9.11 14.69
C ASP A 220 -3.41 -8.65 13.81
N LEU A 221 -4.54 -9.34 13.90
CA LEU A 221 -5.72 -8.98 13.11
C LEU A 221 -6.25 -7.60 13.44
N GLU A 222 -6.21 -7.23 14.73
CA GLU A 222 -6.59 -5.90 15.21
C GLU A 222 -5.65 -4.83 14.69
N GLU A 223 -4.35 -5.09 14.57
CA GLU A 223 -3.38 -4.17 14.00
C GLU A 223 -3.70 -3.84 12.55
N ALA A 224 -3.94 -4.85 11.71
CA ALA A 224 -4.30 -4.64 10.31
C ALA A 224 -5.65 -3.94 10.15
N ILE A 225 -6.66 -4.32 10.94
CA ILE A 225 -7.98 -3.68 10.93
C ILE A 225 -7.88 -2.22 11.37
N ASN A 226 -7.07 -1.91 12.41
CA ASN A 226 -6.81 -0.53 12.82
C ASN A 226 -6.09 0.26 11.72
N ALA A 227 -5.10 -0.33 11.06
CA ALA A 227 -4.41 0.31 9.92
C ALA A 227 -5.40 0.64 8.80
N ALA A 228 -6.22 -0.33 8.37
CA ALA A 228 -7.26 -0.12 7.36
C ALA A 228 -8.26 0.99 7.74
N GLN A 229 -8.62 1.08 9.02
CA GLN A 229 -9.47 2.16 9.55
C GLN A 229 -8.80 3.53 9.41
N LYS A 230 -7.52 3.63 9.77
CA LYS A 230 -6.78 4.90 9.84
C LYS A 230 -6.42 5.49 8.48
N ILE A 231 -6.43 4.68 7.43
CA ILE A 231 -6.14 5.09 6.05
C ILE A 231 -7.41 5.24 5.20
N GLY A 232 -8.60 5.14 5.78
CA GLY A 232 -9.85 5.48 5.09
C GLY A 232 -9.97 6.97 4.83
N ASP A 233 -10.51 7.32 3.64
CA ASP A 233 -10.63 8.72 3.19
C ASP A 233 -11.43 9.60 4.16
N ASP A 234 -12.48 9.03 4.75
CA ASP A 234 -13.32 9.74 5.73
C ASP A 234 -12.55 10.07 7.01
N TYR A 235 -11.68 9.17 7.48
CA TYR A 235 -10.84 9.40 8.65
C TYR A 235 -9.75 10.44 8.35
N LEU A 236 -9.03 10.27 7.24
CA LEU A 236 -7.93 11.15 6.87
C LEU A 236 -8.41 12.58 6.60
N GLN A 237 -9.52 12.75 5.87
CA GLN A 237 -10.09 14.07 5.58
C GLN A 237 -10.62 14.76 6.84
N LYS A 238 -11.31 14.03 7.73
CA LYS A 238 -11.77 14.59 9.00
C LYS A 238 -10.61 15.06 9.88
N ASN A 239 -9.54 14.28 9.98
CA ASN A 239 -8.36 14.67 10.76
C ASN A 239 -7.64 15.88 10.16
N ALA A 240 -7.55 15.97 8.84
CA ALA A 240 -6.83 17.04 8.16
C ALA A 240 -7.61 18.37 8.13
N ARG A 241 -8.94 18.35 7.94
CA ARG A 241 -9.75 19.55 7.71
C ARG A 241 -11.07 19.63 8.48
N GLY A 242 -11.35 18.67 9.36
CA GLY A 242 -12.54 18.64 10.21
C GLY A 242 -13.79 18.05 9.57
N TYR A 243 -13.83 17.82 8.26
CA TYR A 243 -14.96 17.24 7.53
C TYR A 243 -14.48 16.31 6.41
N ALA A 244 -15.38 15.45 5.91
CA ALA A 244 -15.13 14.57 4.77
C ALA A 244 -16.05 14.92 3.60
N THR A 245 -15.56 14.69 2.37
CA THR A 245 -16.29 14.92 1.11
C THR A 245 -16.36 13.60 0.35
N PRO A 246 -17.46 12.83 0.48
CA PRO A 246 -17.54 11.47 -0.08
C PRO A 246 -17.28 11.37 -1.60
N GLU A 247 -17.63 12.42 -2.35
CA GLU A 247 -17.43 12.46 -3.81
C GLU A 247 -15.95 12.52 -4.21
N SER A 248 -15.08 12.92 -3.29
CA SER A 248 -13.63 12.97 -3.50
C SER A 248 -12.89 11.72 -3.00
N PHE A 249 -13.60 10.72 -2.50
CA PHE A 249 -12.96 9.49 -2.01
C PHE A 249 -12.40 8.67 -3.17
N THR A 250 -11.15 8.28 -3.04
CA THR A 250 -10.44 7.43 -4.01
C THR A 250 -10.02 6.10 -3.42
N HIS A 251 -9.96 5.99 -2.07
CA HIS A 251 -9.58 4.76 -1.36
C HIS A 251 -10.75 4.12 -0.61
N GLY A 252 -11.85 4.87 -0.42
CA GLY A 252 -13.01 4.40 0.31
C GLY A 252 -13.01 4.79 1.78
N THR A 253 -14.13 4.54 2.43
CA THR A 253 -14.29 4.83 3.86
C THR A 253 -13.57 3.81 4.73
N SER A 254 -13.20 4.21 5.95
CA SER A 254 -12.69 3.32 7.00
C SER A 254 -13.54 2.04 7.15
N ALA A 255 -14.87 2.18 7.14
CA ALA A 255 -15.79 1.05 7.28
C ALA A 255 -15.73 0.09 6.08
N GLN A 256 -15.61 0.61 4.86
CA GLN A 256 -15.47 -0.20 3.65
C GLN A 256 -14.15 -0.96 3.66
N ARG A 257 -13.03 -0.27 3.90
CA ARG A 257 -11.70 -0.88 3.94
C ARG A 257 -11.60 -2.00 4.97
N MET A 258 -12.01 -1.73 6.22
CA MET A 258 -12.07 -2.76 7.27
C MET A 258 -12.94 -3.96 6.87
N ARG A 259 -14.10 -3.72 6.25
CA ARG A 259 -15.02 -4.79 5.82
C ARG A 259 -14.38 -5.71 4.80
N TRP A 260 -13.76 -5.15 3.77
CA TRP A 260 -13.17 -5.94 2.69
C TRP A 260 -11.92 -6.67 3.12
N LEU A 261 -11.05 -6.04 3.91
CA LEU A 261 -9.91 -6.71 4.55
C LEU A 261 -10.38 -7.87 5.42
N LYS A 262 -11.34 -7.64 6.32
CA LYS A 262 -11.89 -8.68 7.20
C LYS A 262 -12.53 -9.82 6.41
N LYS A 263 -13.21 -9.53 5.32
CA LYS A 263 -13.81 -10.54 4.44
C LYS A 263 -12.74 -11.46 3.85
N GLY A 264 -11.62 -10.91 3.39
CA GLY A 264 -10.46 -11.69 2.94
C GLY A 264 -9.88 -12.55 4.05
N LEU A 265 -9.57 -11.93 5.22
CA LEU A 265 -9.01 -12.59 6.39
C LEU A 265 -9.88 -13.74 6.94
N THR A 266 -11.19 -13.68 6.76
CA THR A 266 -12.10 -14.70 7.28
C THR A 266 -12.43 -15.80 6.28
N THR A 267 -12.39 -15.50 4.99
CA THR A 267 -12.82 -16.48 3.97
C THR A 267 -11.66 -17.14 3.24
N GLY A 268 -10.58 -16.40 2.96
CA GLY A 268 -9.48 -16.85 2.11
C GLY A 268 -9.94 -17.29 0.69
N ASP A 269 -11.17 -16.96 0.31
CA ASP A 269 -11.79 -17.42 -0.93
C ASP A 269 -11.84 -16.31 -1.97
N MET A 270 -10.97 -16.39 -2.97
CA MET A 270 -10.83 -15.41 -4.07
C MET A 270 -12.18 -15.10 -4.75
N SER A 271 -13.12 -16.05 -4.81
CA SER A 271 -14.43 -15.85 -5.45
C SER A 271 -15.33 -14.86 -4.72
N LYS A 272 -14.99 -14.49 -3.49
CA LYS A 272 -15.74 -13.53 -2.67
C LYS A 272 -15.30 -12.08 -2.89
N GLY A 273 -14.23 -11.84 -3.67
CA GLY A 273 -13.59 -10.54 -3.86
C GLY A 273 -14.23 -9.64 -4.92
N ASP A 274 -15.46 -9.90 -5.36
CA ASP A 274 -16.08 -9.08 -6.40
C ASP A 274 -16.56 -7.72 -5.84
N THR A 275 -15.79 -6.66 -6.11
CA THR A 275 -16.14 -5.27 -5.78
C THR A 275 -16.83 -4.54 -6.95
N PHE A 276 -16.81 -5.11 -8.16
CA PHE A 276 -17.28 -4.44 -9.37
C PHE A 276 -18.73 -4.73 -9.72
N SER A 277 -19.26 -5.93 -9.45
CA SER A 277 -20.67 -6.28 -9.74
C SER A 277 -21.65 -5.75 -8.70
N GLN A 278 -21.18 -5.44 -7.48
CA GLN A 278 -22.04 -4.93 -6.41
C GLN A 278 -22.39 -3.46 -6.62
N SER A 279 -23.56 -3.01 -6.09
CA SER A 279 -23.88 -1.59 -6.06
C SER A 279 -22.83 -0.84 -5.21
N TYR A 280 -22.46 0.38 -5.60
CA TYR A 280 -21.45 1.17 -4.88
C TYR A 280 -21.83 1.38 -3.40
N ASN A 281 -23.12 1.59 -3.13
CA ASN A 281 -23.62 1.81 -1.77
C ASN A 281 -23.60 0.56 -0.87
N SER A 282 -23.37 -0.62 -1.43
CA SER A 282 -23.26 -1.89 -0.69
C SER A 282 -21.82 -2.35 -0.41
N LEU A 283 -20.83 -1.62 -0.90
CA LEU A 283 -19.41 -1.91 -0.72
C LEU A 283 -18.95 -1.78 0.71
#